data_d587830ec098233108a2848be97f4e36
#
_entry.id   d587830ec098233108a2848be97f4e36
#
_cell.length_a   1.000
_cell.length_b   1.000
_cell.length_c   1.000
_cell.angle_alpha   90.00
_cell.angle_beta   90.00
_cell.angle_gamma   90.00
#
_symmetry.space_group_name_H-M   'P 1'
#
loop_
_entity.id
_entity.type
_entity.pdbx_description
1 polymer ?
#
loop_
_entity_poly.entity_id
_entity_poly.type
_entity_poly.pdbx_seq_one_letter_code
_entity_poly.pdbx_strand_id
1 'polypeptide(L)'
;MKGDGYMKKKSKLSVIPKQLWLLFSFLAAMVVWYLLSINPQTARSFPNVVLTVESVKTMINRGVFFTDISSSLISVSVGFLLGFVLSLPTAILMAWYAPVRNIIEPWIQFIRNIPPLAYVPLVVSAAGVGRRPQIIVITIATFLIMTVTIYQGVVNVDETLIKAARVLGATDKDIFFRVIAPATLPFIITAIRLGSSTALTTLIAAESTGAVAGLGMRIRSLNNSFESAPMLMYIIIIGIIGMLVEKLVKFLERRFTSWQEKREV
;
A
#
# COMPACT_ATOMS: atom_id res chain seq x y z
N MET A 1 48.57 -2.54 11.75
CA MET A 1 47.86 -1.33 12.25
C MET A 1 46.45 -1.73 12.61
N LYS A 2 46.06 -1.43 13.81
CA LYS A 2 44.89 -1.89 14.54
C LYS A 2 43.57 -1.52 13.83
N GLY A 3 42.72 -2.50 13.54
CA GLY A 3 41.32 -2.30 13.20
C GLY A 3 40.51 -2.35 14.49
N ASP A 4 39.98 -1.20 14.90
CA ASP A 4 39.13 -1.05 16.09
C ASP A 4 37.80 -1.77 15.85
N GLY A 5 37.60 -2.84 16.62
CA GLY A 5 36.34 -3.53 16.76
C GLY A 5 35.32 -2.64 17.47
N TYR A 6 34.39 -2.04 16.72
CA TYR A 6 33.17 -1.46 17.28
C TYR A 6 32.30 -2.59 17.87
N MET A 7 32.63 -3.02 19.09
CA MET A 7 31.72 -3.83 19.88
C MET A 7 30.49 -2.97 20.24
N LYS A 8 29.39 -3.17 19.53
CA LYS A 8 28.07 -2.66 19.92
C LYS A 8 27.78 -3.16 21.34
N LYS A 9 27.93 -2.29 22.32
CA LYS A 9 27.54 -2.51 23.72
C LYS A 9 26.05 -2.87 23.71
N LYS A 10 25.70 -4.15 23.84
CA LYS A 10 24.31 -4.59 24.00
C LYS A 10 23.76 -3.89 25.24
N SER A 11 22.89 -2.89 25.06
CA SER A 11 22.23 -2.25 26.16
C SER A 11 21.36 -3.28 26.89
N LYS A 12 21.22 -3.16 28.22
CA LYS A 12 20.36 -4.04 29.04
C LYS A 12 18.92 -4.10 28.54
N LEU A 13 18.49 -3.13 27.73
CA LEU A 13 17.21 -3.08 27.02
C LEU A 13 17.04 -4.13 25.89
N SER A 14 18.14 -4.70 25.37
CA SER A 14 18.08 -5.76 24.35
C SER A 14 17.64 -7.14 24.89
N VAL A 15 17.48 -7.27 26.21
CA VAL A 15 17.04 -8.51 26.87
C VAL A 15 15.51 -8.63 26.93
N ILE A 16 14.78 -7.52 26.69
CA ILE A 16 13.32 -7.53 26.73
C ILE A 16 12.79 -8.17 25.44
N PRO A 17 11.97 -9.24 25.52
CA PRO A 17 11.42 -9.89 24.35
C PRO A 17 10.53 -8.91 23.54
N LYS A 18 10.62 -9.01 22.22
CA LYS A 18 9.90 -8.12 21.28
C LYS A 18 8.40 -8.01 21.58
N GLN A 19 7.80 -9.06 22.12
CA GLN A 19 6.39 -9.10 22.51
C GLN A 19 6.06 -8.12 23.65
N LEU A 20 6.96 -7.95 24.62
CA LEU A 20 6.77 -7.00 25.72
C LEU A 20 6.86 -5.54 25.22
N TRP A 21 7.74 -5.27 24.24
CA TRP A 21 7.79 -3.95 23.62
C TRP A 21 6.50 -3.61 22.86
N LEU A 22 5.92 -4.59 22.17
CA LEU A 22 4.62 -4.41 21.49
C LEU A 22 3.49 -4.16 22.50
N LEU A 23 3.46 -4.92 23.60
CA LEU A 23 2.47 -4.72 24.67
C LEU A 23 2.61 -3.33 25.31
N PHE A 24 3.86 -2.92 25.62
CA PHE A 24 4.11 -1.60 26.18
C PHE A 24 3.68 -0.48 25.22
N SER A 25 4.01 -0.59 23.94
CA SER A 25 3.60 0.36 22.90
C SER A 25 2.07 0.45 22.77
N PHE A 26 1.37 -0.70 22.82
CA PHE A 26 -0.09 -0.74 22.77
C PHE A 26 -0.70 -0.07 24.01
N LEU A 27 -0.20 -0.39 25.21
CA LEU A 27 -0.67 0.22 26.46
C LEU A 27 -0.42 1.73 26.46
N ALA A 28 0.75 2.17 26.02
CA ALA A 28 1.06 3.59 25.90
C ALA A 28 0.09 4.30 24.94
N ALA A 29 -0.22 3.71 23.80
CA ALA A 29 -1.20 4.26 22.86
C ALA A 29 -2.61 4.34 23.48
N MET A 30 -3.03 3.33 24.24
CA MET A 30 -4.31 3.34 24.94
C MET A 30 -4.37 4.42 26.03
N VAL A 31 -3.28 4.62 26.78
CA VAL A 31 -3.19 5.70 27.78
C VAL A 31 -3.28 7.06 27.11
N VAL A 32 -2.54 7.27 26.01
CA VAL A 32 -2.62 8.52 25.24
C VAL A 32 -4.04 8.77 24.73
N TRP A 33 -4.69 7.76 24.16
CA TRP A 33 -6.08 7.88 23.72
C TRP A 33 -7.00 8.24 24.89
N TYR A 34 -6.87 7.56 26.03
CA TYR A 34 -7.68 7.84 27.22
C TYR A 34 -7.49 9.30 27.67
N LEU A 35 -6.25 9.78 27.78
CA LEU A 35 -5.96 11.17 28.15
C LEU A 35 -6.58 12.19 27.17
N LEU A 36 -6.51 11.91 25.87
CA LEU A 36 -7.15 12.75 24.85
C LEU A 36 -8.68 12.73 24.96
N SER A 37 -9.27 11.61 25.39
CA SER A 37 -10.73 11.47 25.50
C SER A 37 -11.34 12.18 26.71
N ILE A 38 -10.56 12.43 27.76
CA ILE A 38 -11.03 13.15 28.97
C ILE A 38 -10.75 14.66 28.90
N ASN A 39 -9.85 15.11 28.03
CA ASN A 39 -9.57 16.53 27.89
C ASN A 39 -10.72 17.23 27.12
N PRO A 40 -11.38 18.25 27.69
CA PRO A 40 -12.51 18.93 27.06
C PRO A 40 -12.24 19.51 25.67
N GLN A 41 -10.98 19.87 25.39
CA GLN A 41 -10.56 20.43 24.09
C GLN A 41 -10.43 19.37 23.01
N THR A 42 -10.06 18.15 23.37
CA THR A 42 -9.77 17.05 22.42
C THR A 42 -10.85 15.97 22.40
N ALA A 43 -11.69 15.88 23.43
CA ALA A 43 -12.73 14.86 23.57
C ALA A 43 -13.72 14.80 22.37
N ARG A 44 -13.95 15.95 21.69
CA ARG A 44 -14.78 15.98 20.47
C ARG A 44 -14.14 15.22 19.31
N SER A 45 -12.81 15.28 19.18
CA SER A 45 -12.06 14.63 18.11
C SER A 45 -11.63 13.21 18.48
N PHE A 46 -11.39 12.97 19.76
CA PHE A 46 -10.98 11.68 20.32
C PHE A 46 -12.03 11.18 21.34
N PRO A 47 -13.15 10.62 20.87
CA PRO A 47 -14.20 10.11 21.74
C PRO A 47 -13.70 8.93 22.58
N ASN A 48 -14.43 8.63 23.66
CA ASN A 48 -14.12 7.51 24.54
C ASN A 48 -14.07 6.20 23.76
N VAL A 49 -13.12 5.34 24.14
CA VAL A 49 -12.90 4.01 23.53
C VAL A 49 -14.20 3.18 23.50
N VAL A 50 -14.97 3.18 24.60
CA VAL A 50 -16.24 2.43 24.69
C VAL A 50 -17.23 2.91 23.63
N LEU A 51 -17.45 4.22 23.51
CA LEU A 51 -18.34 4.81 22.50
C LEU A 51 -17.89 4.48 21.07
N THR A 52 -16.57 4.48 20.83
CA THR A 52 -15.99 4.14 19.53
C THR A 52 -16.27 2.67 19.18
N VAL A 53 -16.14 1.75 20.13
CA VAL A 53 -16.44 0.32 19.92
C VAL A 53 -17.95 0.09 19.75
N GLU A 54 -18.78 0.73 20.57
CA GLU A 54 -20.25 0.64 20.44
C GLU A 54 -20.76 1.19 19.11
N SER A 55 -20.03 2.12 18.48
CA SER A 55 -20.36 2.63 17.15
C SER A 55 -20.41 1.54 16.08
N VAL A 56 -19.67 0.42 16.25
CA VAL A 56 -19.76 -0.74 15.34
C VAL A 56 -21.21 -1.25 15.30
N LYS A 57 -21.80 -1.47 16.49
CA LYS A 57 -23.19 -1.94 16.60
C LYS A 57 -24.18 -0.95 15.98
N THR A 58 -23.96 0.33 16.21
CA THR A 58 -24.78 1.41 15.65
C THR A 58 -24.72 1.39 14.12
N MET A 59 -23.53 1.27 13.51
CA MET A 59 -23.36 1.24 12.06
C MET A 59 -23.89 -0.05 11.42
N ILE A 60 -23.80 -1.18 12.13
CA ILE A 60 -24.44 -2.44 11.72
C ILE A 60 -25.97 -2.29 11.71
N ASN A 61 -26.55 -1.72 12.76
CA ASN A 61 -27.99 -1.49 12.84
C ASN A 61 -28.50 -0.50 11.77
N ARG A 62 -27.67 0.46 11.38
CA ARG A 62 -27.95 1.37 10.23
C ARG A 62 -27.82 0.66 8.87
N GLY A 63 -27.36 -0.59 8.82
CA GLY A 63 -27.20 -1.39 7.60
C GLY A 63 -26.05 -0.95 6.69
N VAL A 64 -25.20 -0.02 7.13
CA VAL A 64 -24.14 0.58 6.29
C VAL A 64 -22.77 -0.06 6.47
N PHE A 65 -22.51 -0.67 7.61
CA PHE A 65 -21.19 -1.18 8.00
C PHE A 65 -20.56 -2.15 6.97
N PHE A 66 -21.26 -3.23 6.67
CA PHE A 66 -20.75 -4.23 5.70
C PHE A 66 -20.80 -3.73 4.26
N THR A 67 -21.76 -2.89 3.93
CA THR A 67 -21.87 -2.26 2.60
C THR A 67 -20.67 -1.36 2.33
N ASP A 68 -20.26 -0.53 3.28
CA ASP A 68 -19.10 0.35 3.14
C ASP A 68 -17.80 -0.46 3.00
N ILE A 69 -17.58 -1.45 3.88
CA ILE A 69 -16.38 -2.31 3.83
C ILE A 69 -16.30 -3.06 2.49
N SER A 70 -17.39 -3.71 2.08
CA SER A 70 -17.39 -4.48 0.83
C SER A 70 -17.23 -3.59 -0.40
N SER A 71 -17.84 -2.41 -0.42
CA SER A 71 -17.67 -1.44 -1.50
C SER A 71 -16.22 -1.02 -1.66
N SER A 72 -15.56 -0.66 -0.56
CA SER A 72 -14.14 -0.27 -0.53
C SER A 72 -13.23 -1.42 -0.95
N LEU A 73 -13.44 -2.63 -0.41
CA LEU A 73 -12.63 -3.80 -0.75
C LEU A 73 -12.74 -4.18 -2.23
N ILE A 74 -13.93 -4.10 -2.82
CA ILE A 74 -14.10 -4.36 -4.26
C ILE A 74 -13.38 -3.28 -5.08
N SER A 75 -13.58 -2.00 -4.76
CA SER A 75 -12.96 -0.90 -5.52
C SER A 75 -11.43 -0.97 -5.47
N VAL A 76 -10.86 -1.21 -4.28
CA VAL A 76 -9.40 -1.29 -4.11
C VAL A 76 -8.82 -2.53 -4.78
N SER A 77 -9.47 -3.68 -4.65
CA SER A 77 -8.99 -4.93 -5.25
C SER A 77 -9.00 -4.87 -6.78
N VAL A 78 -10.09 -4.39 -7.37
CA VAL A 78 -10.21 -4.27 -8.84
C VAL A 78 -9.22 -3.23 -9.36
N GLY A 79 -9.14 -2.04 -8.75
CA GLY A 79 -8.21 -0.99 -9.18
C GLY A 79 -6.75 -1.42 -9.05
N PHE A 80 -6.39 -2.06 -7.95
CA PHE A 80 -5.05 -2.62 -7.73
C PHE A 80 -4.69 -3.69 -8.77
N LEU A 81 -5.57 -4.65 -9.01
CA LEU A 81 -5.33 -5.73 -9.97
C LEU A 81 -5.17 -5.19 -11.40
N LEU A 82 -6.02 -4.24 -11.82
CA LEU A 82 -5.88 -3.59 -13.12
C LEU A 82 -4.55 -2.83 -13.22
N GLY A 83 -4.18 -2.08 -12.18
CA GLY A 83 -2.90 -1.39 -12.14
C GLY A 83 -1.71 -2.35 -12.24
N PHE A 84 -1.75 -3.47 -11.54
CA PHE A 84 -0.72 -4.51 -11.59
C PHE A 84 -0.62 -5.16 -12.98
N VAL A 85 -1.75 -5.60 -13.55
CA VAL A 85 -1.80 -6.25 -14.86
C VAL A 85 -1.28 -5.33 -15.98
N LEU A 86 -1.57 -4.02 -15.90
CA LEU A 86 -1.07 -3.04 -16.86
C LEU A 86 0.41 -2.69 -16.62
N SER A 87 0.86 -2.64 -15.35
CA SER A 87 2.23 -2.24 -15.02
C SER A 87 3.28 -3.26 -15.46
N LEU A 88 2.97 -4.55 -15.38
CA LEU A 88 3.91 -5.62 -15.68
C LEU A 88 4.39 -5.59 -17.15
N PRO A 89 3.52 -5.63 -18.17
CA PRO A 89 3.95 -5.54 -19.57
C PRO A 89 4.58 -4.18 -19.90
N THR A 90 4.06 -3.09 -19.33
CA THR A 90 4.60 -1.75 -19.57
C THR A 90 6.04 -1.65 -19.08
N ALA A 91 6.33 -2.11 -17.86
CA ALA A 91 7.68 -2.11 -17.30
C ALA A 91 8.66 -2.96 -18.11
N ILE A 92 8.22 -4.14 -18.57
CA ILE A 92 9.04 -5.02 -19.42
C ILE A 92 9.32 -4.35 -20.77
N LEU A 93 8.32 -3.79 -21.41
CA LEU A 93 8.48 -3.08 -22.70
C LEU A 93 9.42 -1.88 -22.56
N MET A 94 9.31 -1.10 -21.50
CA MET A 94 10.24 0.02 -21.21
C MET A 94 11.67 -0.46 -21.00
N ALA A 95 11.87 -1.60 -20.35
CA ALA A 95 13.21 -2.14 -20.13
C ALA A 95 13.84 -2.71 -21.41
N TRP A 96 13.02 -3.27 -22.30
CA TRP A 96 13.50 -3.90 -23.55
C TRP A 96 13.67 -2.93 -24.70
N TYR A 97 12.78 -1.93 -24.82
CA TYR A 97 12.74 -1.01 -25.95
C TYR A 97 13.01 0.43 -25.50
N ALA A 98 14.20 0.96 -25.83
CA ALA A 98 14.58 2.35 -25.51
C ALA A 98 13.57 3.40 -26.06
N PRO A 99 13.00 3.27 -27.26
CA PRO A 99 11.96 4.21 -27.72
C PRO A 99 10.72 4.22 -26.82
N VAL A 100 10.25 3.04 -26.39
CA VAL A 100 9.09 2.92 -25.47
C VAL A 100 9.38 3.60 -24.15
N ARG A 101 10.56 3.35 -23.60
CA ARG A 101 11.02 4.00 -22.37
C ARG A 101 11.05 5.52 -22.51
N ASN A 102 11.72 6.01 -23.54
CA ASN A 102 11.90 7.45 -23.75
C ASN A 102 10.58 8.21 -23.94
N ILE A 103 9.53 7.53 -24.44
CA ILE A 103 8.20 8.10 -24.59
C ILE A 103 7.42 8.02 -23.27
N ILE A 104 7.42 6.88 -22.58
CA ILE A 104 6.53 6.62 -21.43
C ILE A 104 7.10 7.17 -20.12
N GLU A 105 8.42 7.04 -19.90
CA GLU A 105 9.05 7.40 -18.63
C GLU A 105 8.80 8.86 -18.21
N PRO A 106 8.92 9.88 -19.09
CA PRO A 106 8.66 11.26 -18.71
C PRO A 106 7.22 11.48 -18.22
N TRP A 107 6.25 10.83 -18.84
CA TRP A 107 4.84 10.93 -18.45
C TRP A 107 4.58 10.24 -17.10
N ILE A 108 5.14 9.07 -16.88
CA ILE A 108 5.06 8.39 -15.58
C ILE A 108 5.68 9.28 -14.49
N GLN A 109 6.87 9.85 -14.73
CA GLN A 109 7.55 10.73 -13.78
C GLN A 109 6.74 12.00 -13.50
N PHE A 110 6.10 12.56 -14.51
CA PHE A 110 5.26 13.76 -14.36
C PHE A 110 4.01 13.44 -13.54
N ILE A 111 3.24 12.43 -13.96
CA ILE A 111 1.91 12.14 -13.36
C ILE A 111 2.05 11.62 -11.93
N ARG A 112 3.06 10.78 -11.63
CA ARG A 112 3.25 10.22 -10.28
C ARG A 112 3.55 11.26 -9.21
N ASN A 113 4.06 12.45 -9.60
CA ASN A 113 4.30 13.55 -8.69
C ASN A 113 3.02 14.34 -8.36
N ILE A 114 1.92 14.09 -9.08
CA ILE A 114 0.61 14.69 -8.81
C ILE A 114 -0.10 13.84 -7.75
N PRO A 115 -0.43 14.39 -6.57
CA PRO A 115 -1.19 13.65 -5.56
C PRO A 115 -2.51 13.14 -6.12
N PRO A 116 -2.89 11.87 -5.90
CA PRO A 116 -4.14 11.30 -6.42
C PRO A 116 -5.37 12.14 -6.08
N LEU A 117 -5.41 12.73 -4.89
CA LEU A 117 -6.51 13.60 -4.45
C LEU A 117 -6.77 14.77 -5.41
N ALA A 118 -5.73 15.27 -6.09
CA ALA A 118 -5.85 16.43 -6.97
C ALA A 118 -6.62 16.11 -8.28
N TYR A 119 -6.50 14.88 -8.81
CA TYR A 119 -7.16 14.49 -10.06
C TYR A 119 -8.46 13.68 -9.86
N VAL A 120 -8.80 13.30 -8.62
CA VAL A 120 -10.07 12.63 -8.33
C VAL A 120 -11.28 13.40 -8.86
N PRO A 121 -11.44 14.74 -8.61
CA PRO A 121 -12.59 15.47 -9.11
C PRO A 121 -12.71 15.45 -10.64
N LEU A 122 -11.57 15.50 -11.35
CA LEU A 122 -11.53 15.42 -12.80
C LEU A 122 -12.05 14.05 -13.29
N VAL A 123 -11.59 12.96 -12.66
CA VAL A 123 -12.05 11.60 -13.01
C VAL A 123 -13.54 11.42 -12.68
N VAL A 124 -14.01 11.95 -11.55
CA VAL A 124 -15.44 11.93 -11.18
C VAL A 124 -16.28 12.70 -12.18
N SER A 125 -15.81 13.86 -12.63
CA SER A 125 -16.50 14.65 -13.66
C SER A 125 -16.62 13.90 -15.00
N ALA A 126 -15.58 13.14 -15.37
CA ALA A 126 -15.55 12.40 -16.64
C ALA A 126 -16.28 11.04 -16.58
N ALA A 127 -16.15 10.31 -15.47
CA ALA A 127 -16.67 8.94 -15.33
C ALA A 127 -17.97 8.83 -14.52
N GLY A 128 -18.47 9.94 -13.98
CA GLY A 128 -19.66 10.01 -13.14
C GLY A 128 -19.39 9.67 -11.68
N VAL A 129 -20.46 9.71 -10.87
CA VAL A 129 -20.42 9.34 -9.45
C VAL A 129 -20.54 7.83 -9.30
N GLY A 130 -19.83 7.24 -8.34
CA GLY A 130 -19.91 5.83 -8.01
C GLY A 130 -18.58 5.09 -8.03
N ARG A 131 -18.60 3.78 -8.24
CA ARG A 131 -17.42 2.90 -8.14
C ARG A 131 -16.44 3.07 -9.30
N ARG A 132 -16.90 3.41 -10.51
CA ARG A 132 -16.03 3.53 -11.70
C ARG A 132 -14.89 4.52 -11.52
N PRO A 133 -15.12 5.80 -11.12
CA PRO A 133 -14.03 6.75 -10.94
C PRO A 133 -13.04 6.31 -9.85
N GLN A 134 -13.51 5.65 -8.79
CA GLN A 134 -12.63 5.10 -7.75
C GLN A 134 -11.64 4.08 -8.33
N ILE A 135 -12.15 3.10 -9.09
CA ILE A 135 -11.34 2.07 -9.75
C ILE A 135 -10.31 2.73 -10.68
N ILE A 136 -10.72 3.70 -11.50
CA ILE A 136 -9.83 4.41 -12.45
C ILE A 136 -8.70 5.10 -11.69
N VAL A 137 -9.01 5.87 -10.66
CA VAL A 137 -8.00 6.61 -9.87
C VAL A 137 -7.02 5.66 -9.18
N ILE A 138 -7.52 4.58 -8.58
CA ILE A 138 -6.68 3.57 -7.94
C ILE A 138 -5.80 2.87 -8.99
N THR A 139 -6.35 2.53 -10.16
CA THR A 139 -5.61 1.91 -11.26
C THR A 139 -4.47 2.81 -11.71
N ILE A 140 -4.71 4.11 -11.93
CA ILE A 140 -3.67 5.05 -12.34
C ILE A 140 -2.57 5.12 -11.28
N ALA A 141 -2.92 5.34 -10.02
CA ALA A 141 -1.94 5.51 -8.94
C ALA A 141 -1.08 4.25 -8.74
N THR A 142 -1.69 3.06 -8.76
CA THR A 142 -0.99 1.78 -8.60
C THR A 142 -0.17 1.44 -9.83
N PHE A 143 -0.69 1.66 -11.04
CA PHE A 143 0.03 1.48 -12.30
C PHE A 143 1.35 2.27 -12.32
N LEU A 144 1.31 3.55 -11.95
CA LEU A 144 2.49 4.42 -11.99
C LEU A 144 3.61 3.93 -11.06
N ILE A 145 3.28 3.63 -9.79
CA ILE A 145 4.28 3.21 -8.81
C ILE A 145 4.82 1.80 -9.12
N MET A 146 3.95 0.88 -9.53
CA MET A 146 4.36 -0.49 -9.84
C MET A 146 5.20 -0.55 -11.11
N THR A 147 4.85 0.20 -12.16
CA THR A 147 5.61 0.23 -13.40
C THR A 147 7.05 0.66 -13.14
N VAL A 148 7.27 1.73 -12.38
CA VAL A 148 8.63 2.20 -12.05
C VAL A 148 9.39 1.17 -11.24
N THR A 149 8.75 0.56 -10.24
CA THR A 149 9.41 -0.40 -9.35
C THR A 149 9.79 -1.68 -10.10
N ILE A 150 8.92 -2.19 -10.96
CA ILE A 150 9.20 -3.39 -11.77
C ILE A 150 10.26 -3.07 -12.82
N TYR A 151 10.15 -1.93 -13.52
CA TYR A 151 11.15 -1.46 -14.47
C TYR A 151 12.56 -1.40 -13.87
N GLN A 152 12.69 -0.79 -12.67
CA GLN A 152 13.95 -0.78 -11.93
C GLN A 152 14.45 -2.18 -11.62
N GLY A 153 13.56 -3.11 -11.30
CA GLY A 153 13.91 -4.51 -11.05
C GLY A 153 14.49 -5.19 -12.29
N VAL A 154 13.91 -4.95 -13.47
CA VAL A 154 14.41 -5.53 -14.73
C VAL A 154 15.76 -4.94 -15.13
N VAL A 155 15.93 -3.63 -15.01
CA VAL A 155 17.17 -2.95 -15.41
C VAL A 155 18.34 -3.24 -14.47
N ASN A 156 18.05 -3.50 -13.18
CA ASN A 156 19.09 -3.79 -12.18
C ASN A 156 19.51 -5.27 -12.12
N VAL A 157 19.08 -6.11 -13.06
CA VAL A 157 19.61 -7.48 -13.18
C VAL A 157 21.07 -7.44 -13.54
N ASP A 158 21.90 -8.22 -12.81
CA ASP A 158 23.35 -8.24 -13.00
C ASP A 158 23.70 -8.64 -14.44
N GLU A 159 24.37 -7.75 -15.16
CA GLU A 159 24.85 -7.99 -16.51
C GLU A 159 25.78 -9.20 -16.60
N THR A 160 26.49 -9.54 -15.53
CA THR A 160 27.37 -10.70 -15.48
C THR A 160 26.58 -12.00 -15.70
N LEU A 161 25.39 -12.10 -15.11
CA LEU A 161 24.51 -13.24 -15.30
C LEU A 161 24.02 -13.35 -16.76
N ILE A 162 23.67 -12.20 -17.37
CA ILE A 162 23.23 -12.13 -18.77
C ILE A 162 24.38 -12.54 -19.71
N LYS A 163 25.59 -12.00 -19.48
CA LYS A 163 26.79 -12.34 -20.27
C LYS A 163 27.15 -13.82 -20.15
N ALA A 164 27.14 -14.38 -18.93
CA ALA A 164 27.41 -15.78 -18.67
C ALA A 164 26.41 -16.70 -19.40
N ALA A 165 25.11 -16.37 -19.35
CA ALA A 165 24.09 -17.13 -20.06
C ALA A 165 24.32 -17.10 -21.59
N ARG A 166 24.73 -15.96 -22.16
CA ARG A 166 25.06 -15.86 -23.60
C ARG A 166 26.26 -16.70 -23.99
N VAL A 167 27.31 -16.72 -23.17
CA VAL A 167 28.50 -17.57 -23.42
C VAL A 167 28.12 -19.06 -23.42
N LEU A 168 27.14 -19.44 -22.61
CA LEU A 168 26.58 -20.81 -22.55
C LEU A 168 25.60 -21.12 -23.69
N GLY A 169 25.41 -20.19 -24.65
CA GLY A 169 24.54 -20.40 -25.83
C GLY A 169 23.06 -20.14 -25.58
N ALA A 170 22.68 -19.46 -24.48
CA ALA A 170 21.29 -19.14 -24.20
C ALA A 170 20.72 -18.14 -25.23
N THR A 171 19.50 -18.40 -25.70
CA THR A 171 18.75 -17.47 -26.56
C THR A 171 18.20 -16.30 -25.74
N ASP A 172 17.77 -15.23 -26.39
CA ASP A 172 17.14 -14.09 -25.70
C ASP A 172 15.90 -14.48 -24.93
N LYS A 173 15.14 -15.50 -25.40
CA LYS A 173 14.02 -16.07 -24.66
C LYS A 173 14.47 -16.82 -23.40
N ASP A 174 15.54 -17.59 -23.49
CA ASP A 174 16.09 -18.28 -22.34
C ASP A 174 16.61 -17.29 -21.29
N ILE A 175 17.30 -16.25 -21.73
CA ILE A 175 17.79 -15.18 -20.87
C ILE A 175 16.61 -14.49 -20.16
N PHE A 176 15.53 -14.17 -20.89
CA PHE A 176 14.36 -13.55 -20.30
C PHE A 176 13.68 -14.43 -19.25
N PHE A 177 13.30 -15.67 -19.60
CA PHE A 177 12.51 -16.53 -18.72
C PHE A 177 13.32 -17.20 -17.61
N ARG A 178 14.62 -17.46 -17.82
CA ARG A 178 15.45 -18.20 -16.86
C ARG A 178 16.39 -17.32 -16.05
N VAL A 179 16.67 -16.10 -16.48
CA VAL A 179 17.57 -15.18 -15.78
C VAL A 179 16.82 -13.93 -15.31
N ILE A 180 16.27 -13.13 -16.26
CA ILE A 180 15.70 -11.82 -15.95
C ILE A 180 14.42 -11.94 -15.13
N ALA A 181 13.45 -12.76 -15.57
CA ALA A 181 12.16 -12.86 -14.90
C ALA A 181 12.29 -13.39 -13.45
N PRO A 182 13.07 -14.46 -13.15
CA PRO A 182 13.31 -14.87 -11.78
C PRO A 182 14.07 -13.82 -10.94
N ALA A 183 15.07 -13.15 -11.52
CA ALA A 183 15.83 -12.11 -10.83
C ALA A 183 14.98 -10.86 -10.52
N THR A 184 13.95 -10.59 -11.34
CA THR A 184 13.02 -9.46 -11.13
C THR A 184 11.93 -9.75 -10.09
N LEU A 185 11.67 -11.01 -9.76
CA LEU A 185 10.56 -11.39 -8.88
C LEU A 185 10.56 -10.67 -7.50
N PRO A 186 11.68 -10.44 -6.82
CA PRO A 186 11.71 -9.66 -5.60
C PRO A 186 11.23 -8.21 -5.77
N PHE A 187 11.53 -7.61 -6.92
CA PHE A 187 11.07 -6.27 -7.25
C PHE A 187 9.57 -6.24 -7.57
N ILE A 188 9.03 -7.30 -8.20
CA ILE A 188 7.60 -7.46 -8.42
C ILE A 188 6.87 -7.53 -7.07
N ILE A 189 7.38 -8.26 -6.08
CA ILE A 189 6.80 -8.32 -4.75
C ILE A 189 6.90 -6.97 -4.03
N THR A 190 8.01 -6.27 -4.19
CA THR A 190 8.17 -4.91 -3.69
C THR A 190 7.15 -3.96 -4.33
N ALA A 191 6.93 -4.09 -5.65
CA ALA A 191 5.91 -3.33 -6.37
C ALA A 191 4.50 -3.63 -5.86
N ILE A 192 4.16 -4.90 -5.60
CA ILE A 192 2.89 -5.31 -4.99
C ILE A 192 2.72 -4.66 -3.61
N ARG A 193 3.76 -4.63 -2.78
CA ARG A 193 3.74 -4.00 -1.46
C ARG A 193 3.48 -2.50 -1.55
N LEU A 194 4.27 -1.78 -2.36
CA LEU A 194 4.12 -0.34 -2.56
C LEU A 194 2.77 0.01 -3.19
N GLY A 195 2.35 -0.76 -4.20
CA GLY A 195 1.08 -0.61 -4.86
C GLY A 195 -0.10 -0.84 -3.93
N SER A 196 -0.04 -1.83 -3.03
CA SER A 196 -1.09 -2.08 -2.04
C SER A 196 -1.29 -0.92 -1.08
N SER A 197 -0.19 -0.34 -0.58
CA SER A 197 -0.23 0.84 0.28
C SER A 197 -0.79 2.05 -0.47
N THR A 198 -0.33 2.28 -1.71
CA THR A 198 -0.83 3.35 -2.58
C THR A 198 -2.32 3.16 -2.90
N ALA A 199 -2.77 1.94 -3.15
CA ALA A 199 -4.18 1.64 -3.42
C ALA A 199 -5.08 2.03 -2.26
N LEU A 200 -4.70 1.69 -1.02
CA LEU A 200 -5.49 2.01 0.18
C LEU A 200 -5.55 3.52 0.45
N THR A 201 -4.44 4.23 0.33
CA THR A 201 -4.44 5.69 0.53
C THR A 201 -5.23 6.42 -0.57
N THR A 202 -5.09 5.98 -1.82
CA THR A 202 -5.82 6.52 -2.96
C THR A 202 -7.32 6.22 -2.89
N LEU A 203 -7.71 5.02 -2.40
CA LEU A 203 -9.10 4.64 -2.18
C LEU A 203 -9.83 5.67 -1.32
N ILE A 204 -9.26 6.03 -0.17
CA ILE A 204 -9.88 6.98 0.76
C ILE A 204 -10.08 8.34 0.09
N ALA A 205 -9.09 8.81 -0.66
CA ALA A 205 -9.19 10.06 -1.41
C ALA A 205 -10.30 10.02 -2.47
N ALA A 206 -10.37 8.93 -3.25
CA ALA A 206 -11.36 8.75 -4.30
C ALA A 206 -12.78 8.62 -3.74
N GLU A 207 -12.95 7.84 -2.67
CA GLU A 207 -14.26 7.66 -2.02
C GLU A 207 -14.77 8.94 -1.36
N SER A 208 -13.90 9.74 -0.78
CA SER A 208 -14.28 11.01 -0.14
C SER A 208 -14.85 12.03 -1.12
N THR A 209 -14.63 11.88 -2.43
CA THR A 209 -15.03 12.88 -3.42
C THR A 209 -16.25 12.46 -4.25
N GLY A 210 -16.41 11.15 -4.56
CA GLY A 210 -17.42 10.74 -5.53
C GLY A 210 -18.03 9.36 -5.29
N ALA A 211 -17.99 8.83 -4.05
CA ALA A 211 -18.57 7.54 -3.71
C ALA A 211 -20.00 7.66 -3.19
N VAL A 212 -20.79 6.61 -3.44
CA VAL A 212 -22.14 6.41 -2.86
C VAL A 212 -22.06 5.58 -1.57
N ALA A 213 -21.08 4.67 -1.48
CA ALA A 213 -20.79 3.84 -0.31
C ALA A 213 -19.28 3.60 -0.24
N GLY A 214 -18.75 3.38 0.94
CA GLY A 214 -17.35 3.10 1.17
C GLY A 214 -16.80 3.75 2.43
N LEU A 215 -15.65 3.28 2.90
CA LEU A 215 -15.03 3.71 4.15
C LEU A 215 -14.67 5.22 4.12
N GLY A 216 -14.07 5.68 3.02
CA GLY A 216 -13.69 7.09 2.88
C GLY A 216 -14.90 8.02 2.76
N MET A 217 -15.93 7.63 2.01
CA MET A 217 -17.19 8.37 1.91
C MET A 217 -17.86 8.44 3.30
N ARG A 218 -17.90 7.33 4.03
CA ARG A 218 -18.53 7.29 5.36
C ARG A 218 -17.78 8.18 6.34
N ILE A 219 -16.45 8.13 6.36
CA ILE A 219 -15.63 9.02 7.21
C ILE A 219 -15.96 10.49 6.92
N ARG A 220 -16.03 10.86 5.63
CA ARG A 220 -16.39 12.24 5.26
C ARG A 220 -17.81 12.63 5.68
N SER A 221 -18.78 11.74 5.48
CA SER A 221 -20.17 11.95 5.91
C SER A 221 -20.26 12.16 7.43
N LEU A 222 -19.61 11.28 8.21
CA LEU A 222 -19.58 11.37 9.67
C LEU A 222 -18.84 12.61 10.18
N ASN A 223 -17.77 13.02 9.48
CA ASN A 223 -17.08 14.28 9.78
C ASN A 223 -18.01 15.50 9.58
N ASN A 224 -18.77 15.52 8.50
CA ASN A 224 -19.73 16.60 8.22
C ASN A 224 -20.89 16.64 9.24
N SER A 225 -21.25 15.49 9.81
CA SER A 225 -22.29 15.36 10.86
C SER A 225 -21.73 15.49 12.26
N PHE A 226 -20.41 15.71 12.43
CA PHE A 226 -19.72 15.76 13.73
C PHE A 226 -19.88 14.49 14.57
N GLU A 227 -20.11 13.33 13.94
CA GLU A 227 -20.18 12.02 14.59
C GLU A 227 -18.77 11.42 14.74
N SER A 228 -17.97 11.92 15.68
CA SER A 228 -16.56 11.55 15.83
C SER A 228 -16.32 10.10 16.24
N ALA A 229 -17.22 9.49 17.06
CA ALA A 229 -17.03 8.12 17.54
C ALA A 229 -17.10 7.08 16.40
N PRO A 230 -18.14 7.05 15.56
CA PRO A 230 -18.15 6.16 14.40
C PRO A 230 -17.08 6.56 13.35
N MET A 231 -16.75 7.84 13.20
CA MET A 231 -15.67 8.26 12.30
C MET A 231 -14.33 7.64 12.70
N LEU A 232 -13.95 7.73 13.98
CA LEU A 232 -12.72 7.15 14.51
C LEU A 232 -12.72 5.62 14.37
N MET A 233 -13.86 4.98 14.60
CA MET A 233 -14.03 3.55 14.38
C MET A 233 -13.73 3.14 12.93
N TYR A 234 -14.23 3.88 11.92
CA TYR A 234 -13.92 3.61 10.51
C TYR A 234 -12.45 3.82 10.19
N ILE A 235 -11.78 4.81 10.79
CA ILE A 235 -10.33 5.02 10.64
C ILE A 235 -9.55 3.81 11.18
N ILE A 236 -9.95 3.28 12.34
CA ILE A 236 -9.34 2.08 12.92
C ILE A 236 -9.54 0.87 12.01
N ILE A 237 -10.72 0.70 11.43
CA ILE A 237 -11.01 -0.39 10.48
C ILE A 237 -10.09 -0.32 9.25
N ILE A 238 -9.87 0.88 8.70
CA ILE A 238 -8.92 1.05 7.59
C ILE A 238 -7.51 0.61 8.00
N GLY A 239 -7.06 1.00 9.20
CA GLY A 239 -5.78 0.56 9.75
C GLY A 239 -5.69 -0.97 9.88
N ILE A 240 -6.74 -1.62 10.35
CA ILE A 240 -6.83 -3.09 10.45
C ILE A 240 -6.77 -3.73 9.05
N ILE A 241 -7.52 -3.21 8.08
CA ILE A 241 -7.49 -3.68 6.69
C ILE A 241 -6.07 -3.54 6.11
N GLY A 242 -5.41 -2.39 6.33
CA GLY A 242 -4.03 -2.16 5.90
C GLY A 242 -3.06 -3.18 6.49
N MET A 243 -3.16 -3.47 7.79
CA MET A 243 -2.34 -4.50 8.45
C MET A 243 -2.60 -5.91 7.90
N LEU A 244 -3.85 -6.25 7.58
CA LEU A 244 -4.20 -7.54 6.98
C LEU A 244 -3.61 -7.67 5.57
N VAL A 245 -3.70 -6.62 4.75
CA VAL A 245 -3.11 -6.58 3.41
C VAL A 245 -1.59 -6.70 3.50
N GLU A 246 -0.93 -5.97 4.40
CA GLU A 246 0.52 -6.09 4.61
C GLU A 246 0.94 -7.50 5.04
N LYS A 247 0.17 -8.14 5.94
CA LYS A 247 0.41 -9.53 6.37
C LYS A 247 0.26 -10.51 5.21
N LEU A 248 -0.73 -10.30 4.34
CA LEU A 248 -0.92 -11.10 3.12
C LEU A 248 0.26 -10.94 2.16
N VAL A 249 0.70 -9.71 1.90
CA VAL A 249 1.87 -9.44 1.03
C VAL A 249 3.13 -10.08 1.60
N LYS A 250 3.39 -9.97 2.90
CA LYS A 250 4.52 -10.64 3.55
C LYS A 250 4.46 -12.17 3.46
N PHE A 251 3.25 -12.74 3.50
CA PHE A 251 3.06 -14.17 3.28
C PHE A 251 3.43 -14.58 1.85
N LEU A 252 2.98 -13.84 0.85
CA LEU A 252 3.33 -14.07 -0.56
C LEU A 252 4.84 -13.92 -0.78
N GLU A 253 5.46 -12.88 -0.20
CA GLU A 253 6.91 -12.69 -0.26
C GLU A 253 7.67 -13.92 0.25
N ARG A 254 7.34 -14.39 1.44
CA ARG A 254 8.00 -15.60 2.01
C ARG A 254 7.83 -16.84 1.13
N ARG A 255 6.73 -16.92 0.39
CA ARG A 255 6.44 -18.09 -0.47
C ARG A 255 7.19 -18.04 -1.79
N PHE A 256 7.34 -16.83 -2.37
CA PHE A 256 7.88 -16.63 -3.72
C PHE A 256 9.33 -16.13 -3.77
N THR A 257 9.91 -15.70 -2.64
CA THR A 257 11.30 -15.22 -2.58
C THR A 257 12.11 -15.93 -1.48
N SER A 258 11.80 -17.18 -1.19
CA SER A 258 12.46 -17.96 -0.14
C SER A 258 13.97 -18.21 -0.39
N TRP A 259 14.45 -18.06 -1.63
CA TRP A 259 15.86 -18.22 -2.01
C TRP A 259 16.71 -16.95 -1.78
N GLN A 260 16.10 -15.80 -1.48
CA GLN A 260 16.88 -14.62 -1.12
C GLN A 260 17.42 -14.75 0.31
N GLU A 261 18.71 -14.51 0.48
CA GLU A 261 19.31 -14.36 1.82
C GLU A 261 18.56 -13.26 2.58
N LYS A 262 18.04 -13.63 3.75
CA LYS A 262 17.46 -12.64 4.66
C LYS A 262 18.59 -11.73 5.12
N ARG A 263 18.69 -10.53 4.56
CA ARG A 263 19.48 -9.50 5.20
C ARG A 263 18.79 -9.19 6.54
N GLU A 264 19.33 -9.75 7.62
CA GLU A 264 18.98 -9.33 8.98
C GLU A 264 19.43 -7.87 9.14
N VAL A 265 18.46 -6.96 9.23
CA VAL A 265 18.66 -5.56 9.59
C VAL A 265 18.46 -5.41 11.09
#